data_c11cc41e3b566c679bbaa4acd7cf3a0c
#
_entry.id   c11cc41e3b566c679bbaa4acd7cf3a0c
#
_cell.length_a   1.000
_cell.length_b   1.000
_cell.length_c   1.000
_cell.angle_alpha   90.00
_cell.angle_beta   90.00
_cell.angle_gamma   90.00
#
_symmetry.space_group_name_H-M   'P 1'
#
loop_
_entity.id
_entity.type
_entity.pdbx_description
1 polymer ?
#
loop_
_entity_poly.entity_id
_entity_poly.type
_entity_poly.pdbx_seq_one_letter_code
_entity_poly.pdbx_strand_id
1 'polypeptide(L)'
;MLRSSLNIENDLTRIGEDCGYSIGEEAGQLRIGVNWGYTATQVWDTLGVGGILAMLAVLILVAFTGYLVIYNIFQISVAGDIRYYGLLKTIGVTPKQLRRLIRQQALLLSALGIPVGLLLGYGVGAAAVPITMSTSTVGGRYTTVSVSPWIFLFSTVFALLTVLLSCARPGRIAGRVSPVEAVRYTERQSAGKTHRKGSKVTPVQMAAANLGRDKKKTALVMVSLSLTVVLLNLLVTFIGGFDMDKYLSRRSCADFLISTPDYFNYRGFPLTKEAVEPVRANTAHSLEGFAYQTGGVGMYLPESVWRDEAAFYSRDTDMDIDALLAQTPRDGDKVQAASQIEGLDPTLGEKLTVIDGSLDSLWEPDSHAIAIAVNLDDSGKLPDPGIYPTVGEKIKVTYGNGDTAYDVNYTVCALVDVPYNMSSRFYTMGYEAILSADALYRDAGEDNVFPMVYLFDTPSPEAEAAAESYLAQLTSDPDSPLMYESKATHRAYFQEFRMTFVILGGLLCAIIGIVGILNFFNAMMTAILARSREFAVLQSVGMTGRQLETMLLWEGLLYTLGSGLIAGLLSAAVNPLAGRLLESAYWFYSYHYTITPVLAMLPAFIVLGCAIPAVMYRQAVKQSIVERLRSLDT
;
A
#
# COMPACT_ATOMS: atom_id res chain seq x y z
N MET A 1 -25.90 -12.53 13.57
CA MET A 1 -24.48 -12.50 13.17
C MET A 1 -24.29 -13.49 12.04
N LEU A 2 -23.81 -13.03 10.90
CA LEU A 2 -23.51 -13.87 9.74
C LEU A 2 -22.36 -14.83 10.08
N ARG A 3 -22.46 -16.09 9.68
CA ARG A 3 -21.47 -17.14 10.00
C ARG A 3 -20.26 -17.13 9.06
N SER A 4 -20.40 -16.54 7.88
CA SER A 4 -19.36 -16.52 6.83
C SER A 4 -19.51 -15.25 5.99
N SER A 5 -18.42 -14.72 5.48
CA SER A 5 -18.40 -13.62 4.50
C SER A 5 -18.52 -14.09 3.05
N LEU A 6 -18.56 -15.41 2.82
CA LEU A 6 -18.52 -15.98 1.47
C LEU A 6 -19.88 -15.96 0.73
N ASN A 7 -20.99 -15.66 1.39
CA ASN A 7 -22.33 -15.68 0.80
C ASN A 7 -23.26 -14.66 1.46
N ILE A 8 -22.72 -13.44 1.72
CA ILE A 8 -23.41 -12.41 2.52
C ILE A 8 -24.74 -12.01 1.90
N GLU A 9 -24.80 -11.85 0.59
CA GLU A 9 -25.99 -11.38 -0.11
C GLU A 9 -27.15 -12.37 0.04
N ASN A 10 -26.92 -13.64 -0.24
CA ASN A 10 -27.93 -14.68 -0.05
C ASN A 10 -28.33 -14.86 1.43
N ASP A 11 -27.39 -14.70 2.37
CA ASP A 11 -27.69 -14.79 3.80
C ASP A 11 -28.52 -13.59 4.27
N LEU A 12 -28.27 -12.37 3.76
CA LEU A 12 -29.03 -11.16 4.06
C LEU A 12 -30.41 -11.22 3.42
N THR A 13 -30.52 -11.69 2.17
CA THR A 13 -31.80 -11.90 1.48
C THR A 13 -32.67 -12.85 2.28
N ARG A 14 -32.14 -14.00 2.68
CA ARG A 14 -32.88 -14.98 3.51
C ARG A 14 -33.28 -14.42 4.86
N ILE A 15 -32.42 -13.63 5.53
CA ILE A 15 -32.77 -12.99 6.81
C ILE A 15 -33.92 -11.99 6.61
N GLY A 16 -33.90 -11.20 5.54
CA GLY A 16 -34.97 -10.26 5.25
C GLY A 16 -36.29 -10.97 4.97
N GLU A 17 -36.28 -12.04 4.17
CA GLU A 17 -37.45 -12.89 3.90
C GLU A 17 -37.98 -13.59 5.17
N ASP A 18 -37.08 -14.14 6.01
CA ASP A 18 -37.42 -14.75 7.29
C ASP A 18 -38.04 -13.72 8.26
N CYS A 19 -37.70 -12.43 8.14
CA CYS A 19 -38.31 -11.34 8.89
C CYS A 19 -39.63 -10.82 8.27
N GLY A 20 -40.07 -11.38 7.16
CA GLY A 20 -41.33 -11.05 6.52
C GLY A 20 -41.29 -9.84 5.58
N TYR A 21 -40.10 -9.44 5.15
CA TYR A 21 -39.91 -8.38 4.17
C TYR A 21 -39.72 -8.97 2.77
N SER A 22 -40.35 -8.37 1.77
CA SER A 22 -40.01 -8.63 0.35
C SER A 22 -38.78 -7.84 0.00
N ILE A 23 -37.77 -8.52 -0.57
CA ILE A 23 -36.49 -7.91 -0.94
C ILE A 23 -36.47 -7.68 -2.44
N GLY A 24 -36.11 -6.46 -2.88
CA GLY A 24 -36.04 -6.09 -4.28
C GLY A 24 -35.82 -4.59 -4.45
N GLU A 25 -35.89 -4.15 -5.69
CA GLU A 25 -35.66 -2.73 -6.06
C GLU A 25 -36.95 -1.92 -6.24
N GLU A 26 -38.12 -2.56 -6.19
CA GLU A 26 -39.41 -1.90 -6.39
C GLU A 26 -39.85 -1.10 -5.16
N ALA A 27 -40.72 -0.12 -5.37
CA ALA A 27 -41.27 0.71 -4.29
C ALA A 27 -42.04 -0.14 -3.27
N GLY A 28 -41.61 -0.12 -2.01
CA GLY A 28 -42.18 -0.91 -0.92
C GLY A 28 -41.40 -2.18 -0.59
N GLN A 29 -40.37 -2.50 -1.30
CA GLN A 29 -39.46 -3.60 -1.00
C GLN A 29 -38.21 -3.12 -0.22
N LEU A 30 -37.64 -4.02 0.60
CA LEU A 30 -36.42 -3.73 1.36
C LEU A 30 -35.19 -3.85 0.44
N ARG A 31 -34.46 -2.77 0.27
CA ARG A 31 -33.16 -2.81 -0.43
C ARG A 31 -32.06 -3.25 0.53
N ILE A 32 -31.28 -4.24 0.12
CA ILE A 32 -30.14 -4.73 0.88
C ILE A 32 -28.86 -4.18 0.24
N GLY A 33 -28.16 -3.31 0.97
CA GLY A 33 -26.81 -2.90 0.61
C GLY A 33 -25.76 -3.77 1.30
N VAL A 34 -24.95 -4.48 0.53
CA VAL A 34 -23.82 -5.25 1.05
C VAL A 34 -22.59 -4.37 1.09
N ASN A 35 -21.96 -4.25 2.26
CA ASN A 35 -20.65 -3.61 2.34
C ASN A 35 -19.57 -4.60 1.85
N TRP A 36 -19.30 -4.55 0.56
CA TRP A 36 -18.32 -5.43 -0.10
C TRP A 36 -16.88 -5.23 0.41
N GLY A 37 -16.54 -4.08 1.01
CA GLY A 37 -15.27 -3.86 1.71
C GLY A 37 -15.01 -4.84 2.85
N TYR A 38 -16.05 -5.57 3.28
CA TYR A 38 -15.95 -6.59 4.32
C TYR A 38 -15.64 -8.00 3.79
N THR A 39 -15.67 -8.20 2.50
CA THR A 39 -15.44 -9.50 1.86
C THR A 39 -14.05 -9.57 1.25
N ALA A 40 -13.34 -10.69 1.49
CA ALA A 40 -12.02 -10.93 0.89
C ALA A 40 -12.03 -10.97 -0.66
N THR A 41 -13.20 -11.08 -1.28
CA THR A 41 -13.37 -11.07 -2.73
C THR A 41 -13.02 -9.73 -3.37
N GLN A 42 -13.35 -8.62 -2.71
CA GLN A 42 -12.97 -7.29 -3.21
C GLN A 42 -11.46 -7.04 -3.25
N VAL A 43 -10.69 -7.72 -2.40
CA VAL A 43 -9.22 -7.57 -2.42
C VAL A 43 -8.64 -8.02 -3.77
N TRP A 44 -9.23 -9.03 -4.42
CA TRP A 44 -8.82 -9.51 -5.73
C TRP A 44 -9.19 -8.54 -6.85
N ASP A 45 -10.37 -7.96 -6.80
CA ASP A 45 -10.89 -7.06 -7.83
C ASP A 45 -10.28 -5.66 -7.71
N THR A 46 -10.09 -5.16 -6.47
CA THR A 46 -9.56 -3.82 -6.21
C THR A 46 -8.04 -3.71 -6.38
N LEU A 47 -7.28 -4.76 -5.98
CA LEU A 47 -5.81 -4.73 -6.09
C LEU A 47 -5.31 -5.08 -7.48
N GLY A 48 -6.12 -5.72 -8.32
CA GLY A 48 -5.68 -6.25 -9.60
C GLY A 48 -4.49 -7.21 -9.47
N VAL A 49 -4.00 -7.73 -10.59
CA VAL A 49 -2.86 -8.66 -10.63
C VAL A 49 -1.59 -7.98 -10.09
N GLY A 50 -1.38 -6.70 -10.37
CA GLY A 50 -0.20 -5.94 -9.95
C GLY A 50 -0.12 -5.79 -8.43
N GLY A 51 -1.21 -5.41 -7.76
CA GLY A 51 -1.27 -5.27 -6.31
C GLY A 51 -1.08 -6.59 -5.57
N ILE A 52 -1.65 -7.68 -6.10
CA ILE A 52 -1.45 -9.03 -5.55
C ILE A 52 0.02 -9.45 -5.65
N LEU A 53 0.66 -9.23 -6.79
CA LEU A 53 2.09 -9.52 -6.97
C LEU A 53 2.95 -8.69 -6.04
N ALA A 54 2.64 -7.41 -5.82
CA ALA A 54 3.34 -6.54 -4.88
C ALA A 54 3.19 -7.05 -3.44
N MET A 55 1.99 -7.43 -3.02
CA MET A 55 1.74 -7.99 -1.68
C MET A 55 2.48 -9.31 -1.47
N LEU A 56 2.47 -10.21 -2.47
CA LEU A 56 3.22 -11.46 -2.43
C LEU A 56 4.73 -11.22 -2.38
N ALA A 57 5.24 -10.24 -3.11
CA ALA A 57 6.66 -9.88 -3.08
C ALA A 57 7.10 -9.43 -1.69
N VAL A 58 6.32 -8.59 -1.01
CA VAL A 58 6.57 -8.15 0.37
C VAL A 58 6.52 -9.34 1.33
N LEU A 59 5.52 -10.22 1.21
CA LEU A 59 5.39 -11.42 2.04
C LEU A 59 6.59 -12.36 1.87
N ILE A 60 7.03 -12.60 0.62
CA ILE A 60 8.21 -13.40 0.31
C ILE A 60 9.47 -12.76 0.89
N LEU A 61 9.60 -11.45 0.82
CA LEU A 61 10.74 -10.71 1.34
C LEU A 61 10.82 -10.81 2.88
N VAL A 62 9.69 -10.68 3.57
CA VAL A 62 9.59 -10.88 5.03
C VAL A 62 9.93 -12.34 5.40
N ALA A 63 9.36 -13.32 4.69
CA ALA A 63 9.66 -14.73 4.87
C ALA A 63 11.15 -15.05 4.66
N PHE A 64 11.73 -14.47 3.62
CA PHE A 64 13.16 -14.64 3.30
C PHE A 64 14.07 -14.02 4.36
N THR A 65 13.71 -12.86 4.89
CA THR A 65 14.43 -12.24 6.01
C THR A 65 14.40 -13.13 7.25
N GLY A 66 13.21 -13.62 7.63
CA GLY A 66 13.06 -14.57 8.74
C GLY A 66 13.83 -15.88 8.52
N TYR A 67 13.77 -16.41 7.28
CA TYR A 67 14.56 -17.59 6.90
C TYR A 67 16.07 -17.36 7.10
N LEU A 68 16.61 -16.23 6.63
CA LEU A 68 18.04 -15.93 6.73
C LEU A 68 18.49 -15.83 8.20
N VAL A 69 17.70 -15.20 9.06
CA VAL A 69 18.02 -15.07 10.49
C VAL A 69 18.05 -16.43 11.16
N ILE A 70 17.00 -17.24 11.01
CA ILE A 70 16.91 -18.57 11.61
C ILE A 70 17.98 -19.48 11.03
N TYR A 71 18.21 -19.45 9.73
CA TYR A 71 19.27 -20.20 9.07
C TYR A 71 20.66 -19.86 9.63
N ASN A 72 20.95 -18.57 9.82
CA ASN A 72 22.22 -18.10 10.36
C ASN A 72 22.45 -18.62 11.79
N ILE A 73 21.41 -18.54 12.65
CA ILE A 73 21.46 -19.04 14.02
C ILE A 73 21.75 -20.56 14.06
N PHE A 74 21.00 -21.33 13.27
CA PHE A 74 21.21 -22.78 13.20
C PHE A 74 22.57 -23.16 12.59
N GLN A 75 23.05 -22.42 11.59
CA GLN A 75 24.36 -22.67 11.00
C GLN A 75 25.48 -22.45 12.01
N ILE A 76 25.36 -21.40 12.82
CA ILE A 76 26.32 -21.08 13.88
C ILE A 76 26.29 -22.14 14.96
N SER A 77 25.10 -22.50 15.47
CA SER A 77 24.94 -23.54 16.50
C SER A 77 25.52 -24.89 16.04
N VAL A 78 25.16 -25.31 14.82
CA VAL A 78 25.68 -26.56 14.24
C VAL A 78 27.19 -26.53 14.06
N ALA A 79 27.77 -25.39 13.65
CA ALA A 79 29.23 -25.27 13.52
C ALA A 79 29.95 -25.36 14.89
N GLY A 80 29.37 -24.76 15.93
CA GLY A 80 29.88 -24.89 17.30
C GLY A 80 29.84 -26.31 17.83
N ASP A 81 28.79 -27.07 17.50
CA ASP A 81 28.57 -28.44 18.00
C ASP A 81 29.15 -29.53 17.09
N ILE A 82 29.93 -29.19 16.06
CA ILE A 82 30.45 -30.18 15.09
C ILE A 82 31.26 -31.29 15.74
N ARG A 83 32.07 -30.96 16.75
CA ARG A 83 32.85 -31.97 17.53
C ARG A 83 31.91 -32.94 18.24
N TYR A 84 30.88 -32.43 18.91
CA TYR A 84 29.87 -33.24 19.60
C TYR A 84 29.13 -34.15 18.62
N TYR A 85 28.74 -33.66 17.46
CA TYR A 85 28.13 -34.48 16.41
C TYR A 85 29.09 -35.52 15.84
N GLY A 86 30.39 -35.22 15.77
CA GLY A 86 31.43 -36.16 15.40
C GLY A 86 31.54 -37.30 16.40
N LEU A 87 31.56 -37.01 17.69
CA LEU A 87 31.56 -37.98 18.78
C LEU A 87 30.32 -38.88 18.74
N LEU A 88 29.13 -38.31 18.53
CA LEU A 88 27.91 -39.10 18.38
C LEU A 88 28.00 -40.10 17.20
N LYS A 89 28.67 -39.73 16.12
CA LYS A 89 28.91 -40.65 15.00
C LYS A 89 29.91 -41.77 15.29
N THR A 90 30.89 -41.55 16.16
CA THR A 90 31.81 -42.62 16.56
C THR A 90 31.12 -43.71 17.35
N ILE A 91 30.05 -43.37 18.08
CA ILE A 91 29.21 -44.34 18.81
C ILE A 91 28.05 -44.90 17.95
N GLY A 92 28.03 -44.61 16.60
CA GLY A 92 27.14 -45.25 15.65
C GLY A 92 25.89 -44.44 15.26
N VAL A 93 25.77 -43.17 15.65
CA VAL A 93 24.64 -42.32 15.23
C VAL A 93 24.69 -42.03 13.72
N THR A 94 23.63 -42.37 13.03
CA THR A 94 23.52 -42.18 11.56
C THR A 94 23.28 -40.72 11.15
N PRO A 95 23.66 -40.33 9.93
CA PRO A 95 23.37 -39.00 9.41
C PRO A 95 21.87 -38.63 9.39
N LYS A 96 20.98 -39.63 9.25
CA LYS A 96 19.51 -39.43 9.30
C LYS A 96 19.05 -39.10 10.72
N GLN A 97 19.58 -39.78 11.73
CA GLN A 97 19.28 -39.51 13.14
C GLN A 97 19.76 -38.11 13.56
N LEU A 98 20.94 -37.69 13.11
CA LEU A 98 21.47 -36.37 13.39
C LEU A 98 20.58 -35.24 12.80
N ARG A 99 20.12 -35.40 11.54
CA ARG A 99 19.17 -34.46 10.96
C ARG A 99 17.84 -34.45 11.71
N ARG A 100 17.38 -35.61 12.19
CA ARG A 100 16.17 -35.71 12.99
C ARG A 100 16.33 -34.96 14.32
N LEU A 101 17.50 -35.10 14.97
CA LEU A 101 17.82 -34.40 16.20
C LEU A 101 17.73 -32.88 16.04
N ILE A 102 18.41 -32.32 15.02
CA ILE A 102 18.38 -30.88 14.75
C ILE A 102 16.96 -30.41 14.45
N ARG A 103 16.18 -31.19 13.67
CA ARG A 103 14.78 -30.86 13.40
C ARG A 103 13.91 -30.92 14.67
N GLN A 104 14.15 -31.88 15.56
CA GLN A 104 13.45 -31.97 16.86
C GLN A 104 13.78 -30.78 17.76
N GLN A 105 15.06 -30.35 17.81
CA GLN A 105 15.45 -29.13 18.52
C GLN A 105 14.75 -27.91 17.96
N ALA A 106 14.67 -27.77 16.62
CA ALA A 106 13.94 -26.68 15.96
C ALA A 106 12.46 -26.69 16.31
N LEU A 107 11.82 -27.88 16.33
CA LEU A 107 10.41 -28.02 16.66
C LEU A 107 10.14 -27.72 18.15
N LEU A 108 11.00 -28.13 19.05
CA LEU A 108 10.89 -27.82 20.49
C LEU A 108 10.98 -26.32 20.74
N LEU A 109 11.94 -25.65 20.10
CA LEU A 109 12.04 -24.18 20.18
C LEU A 109 10.82 -23.50 19.56
N SER A 110 10.30 -24.03 18.45
CA SER A 110 9.10 -23.52 17.80
C SER A 110 7.84 -23.70 18.68
N ALA A 111 7.74 -24.81 19.41
CA ALA A 111 6.63 -25.08 20.30
C ALA A 111 6.49 -24.05 21.44
N LEU A 112 7.61 -23.43 21.84
CA LEU A 112 7.60 -22.31 22.79
C LEU A 112 7.54 -20.95 22.08
N GLY A 113 8.32 -20.78 21.02
CA GLY A 113 8.46 -19.50 20.32
C GLY A 113 7.20 -19.08 19.56
N ILE A 114 6.52 -20.01 18.89
CA ILE A 114 5.32 -19.69 18.10
C ILE A 114 4.16 -19.19 18.98
N PRO A 115 3.76 -19.84 20.09
CA PRO A 115 2.72 -19.32 20.96
C PRO A 115 3.05 -17.93 21.53
N VAL A 116 4.30 -17.74 21.99
CA VAL A 116 4.74 -16.42 22.48
C VAL A 116 4.69 -15.37 21.36
N GLY A 117 5.16 -15.71 20.15
CA GLY A 117 5.10 -14.84 18.99
C GLY A 117 3.68 -14.49 18.58
N LEU A 118 2.74 -15.45 18.61
CA LEU A 118 1.32 -15.22 18.33
C LEU A 118 0.66 -14.30 19.37
N LEU A 119 0.96 -14.50 20.66
CA LEU A 119 0.46 -13.65 21.73
C LEU A 119 0.98 -12.21 21.62
N LEU A 120 2.28 -12.05 21.38
CA LEU A 120 2.87 -10.71 21.16
C LEU A 120 2.33 -10.06 19.89
N GLY A 121 2.23 -10.81 18.79
CA GLY A 121 1.68 -10.31 17.53
C GLY A 121 0.22 -9.89 17.66
N TYR A 122 -0.59 -10.70 18.35
CA TYR A 122 -1.97 -10.35 18.66
C TYR A 122 -2.05 -9.12 19.57
N GLY A 123 -1.23 -9.03 20.61
CA GLY A 123 -1.18 -7.89 21.51
C GLY A 123 -0.81 -6.58 20.79
N VAL A 124 0.18 -6.63 19.90
CA VAL A 124 0.58 -5.48 19.07
C VAL A 124 -0.55 -5.11 18.09
N GLY A 125 -1.17 -6.09 17.44
CA GLY A 125 -2.30 -5.87 16.54
C GLY A 125 -3.50 -5.29 17.27
N ALA A 126 -3.84 -5.83 18.45
CA ALA A 126 -4.93 -5.36 19.28
C ALA A 126 -4.72 -3.91 19.80
N ALA A 127 -3.48 -3.50 19.99
CA ALA A 127 -3.15 -2.12 20.35
C ALA A 127 -3.16 -1.18 19.12
N ALA A 128 -2.70 -1.66 17.96
CA ALA A 128 -2.59 -0.84 16.75
C ALA A 128 -3.95 -0.59 16.07
N VAL A 129 -4.83 -1.59 16.01
CA VAL A 129 -6.13 -1.48 15.33
C VAL A 129 -7.02 -0.37 15.91
N PRO A 130 -7.23 -0.24 17.22
CA PRO A 130 -8.01 0.87 17.77
C PRO A 130 -7.41 2.23 17.47
N ILE A 131 -6.07 2.36 17.48
CA ILE A 131 -5.38 3.62 17.16
C ILE A 131 -5.61 4.00 15.70
N THR A 132 -5.52 3.05 14.78
CA THR A 132 -5.78 3.30 13.35
C THR A 132 -7.25 3.56 13.07
N MET A 133 -8.17 2.91 13.79
CA MET A 133 -9.61 3.08 13.61
C MET A 133 -10.15 4.35 14.29
N SER A 134 -9.53 4.83 15.38
CA SER A 134 -9.94 6.07 16.04
C SER A 134 -9.63 7.32 15.21
N THR A 135 -8.71 7.21 14.26
CA THR A 135 -8.38 8.27 13.30
C THR A 135 -9.22 8.18 12.01
N SER A 136 -10.06 7.15 11.85
CA SER A 136 -10.89 6.95 10.66
C SER A 136 -12.35 7.30 10.96
N THR A 137 -12.92 8.20 10.18
CA THR A 137 -14.35 8.58 10.27
C THR A 137 -15.30 7.41 10.03
N VAL A 138 -14.87 6.40 9.26
CA VAL A 138 -15.61 5.15 9.02
C VAL A 138 -15.48 4.17 10.21
N GLY A 139 -14.37 4.24 10.93
CA GLY A 139 -14.02 3.26 11.98
C GLY A 139 -14.57 3.55 13.37
N GLY A 140 -15.09 4.74 13.64
CA GLY A 140 -15.50 5.17 14.98
C GLY A 140 -16.62 4.33 15.65
N ARG A 141 -17.24 3.40 14.93
CA ARG A 141 -18.29 2.49 15.43
C ARG A 141 -17.83 1.04 15.66
N TYR A 142 -16.64 0.63 15.21
CA TYR A 142 -16.21 -0.78 15.24
C TYR A 142 -14.78 -0.94 15.78
N THR A 143 -14.64 -0.92 17.11
CA THR A 143 -13.34 -1.09 17.80
C THR A 143 -13.04 -2.53 18.21
N THR A 144 -13.79 -3.53 17.73
CA THR A 144 -13.57 -4.92 18.13
C THR A 144 -12.55 -5.60 17.22
N VAL A 145 -11.39 -5.97 17.81
CA VAL A 145 -10.39 -6.79 17.13
C VAL A 145 -10.91 -8.21 16.98
N SER A 146 -11.06 -8.67 15.75
CA SER A 146 -11.52 -10.03 15.47
C SER A 146 -10.46 -11.07 15.85
N VAL A 147 -10.85 -12.06 16.66
CA VAL A 147 -10.04 -13.23 17.00
C VAL A 147 -10.41 -14.37 16.05
N SER A 148 -9.91 -14.32 14.81
CA SER A 148 -10.15 -15.39 13.85
C SER A 148 -9.17 -16.56 14.07
N PRO A 149 -9.63 -17.79 14.35
CA PRO A 149 -8.76 -18.96 14.50
C PRO A 149 -7.89 -19.25 13.27
N TRP A 150 -8.37 -18.85 12.09
CA TRP A 150 -7.65 -19.03 10.82
C TRP A 150 -6.36 -18.21 10.75
N ILE A 151 -6.34 -16.99 11.31
CA ILE A 151 -5.13 -16.16 11.37
C ILE A 151 -4.05 -16.87 12.19
N PHE A 152 -4.41 -17.43 13.34
CA PHE A 152 -3.48 -18.17 14.19
C PHE A 152 -2.99 -19.45 13.52
N LEU A 153 -3.87 -20.17 12.82
CA LEU A 153 -3.52 -21.39 12.10
C LEU A 153 -2.53 -21.08 10.95
N PHE A 154 -2.88 -20.14 10.07
CA PHE A 154 -2.00 -19.77 8.95
C PHE A 154 -0.65 -19.22 9.42
N SER A 155 -0.64 -18.38 10.45
CA SER A 155 0.60 -17.84 11.03
C SER A 155 1.46 -18.95 11.63
N THR A 156 0.85 -19.93 12.31
CA THR A 156 1.55 -21.09 12.85
C THR A 156 2.17 -21.94 11.74
N VAL A 157 1.40 -22.25 10.70
CA VAL A 157 1.88 -23.05 9.55
C VAL A 157 3.02 -22.32 8.83
N PHE A 158 2.86 -21.03 8.58
CA PHE A 158 3.89 -20.20 7.96
C PHE A 158 5.19 -20.16 8.78
N ALA A 159 5.09 -19.95 10.09
CA ALA A 159 6.25 -19.94 10.98
C ALA A 159 6.94 -21.31 11.02
N LEU A 160 6.19 -22.42 11.15
CA LEU A 160 6.72 -23.78 11.12
C LEU A 160 7.44 -24.10 9.80
N LEU A 161 6.84 -23.75 8.65
CA LEU A 161 7.47 -23.94 7.35
C LEU A 161 8.79 -23.17 7.25
N THR A 162 8.79 -21.91 7.68
CA THR A 162 10.00 -21.07 7.68
C THR A 162 11.11 -21.68 8.54
N VAL A 163 10.79 -22.16 9.75
CA VAL A 163 11.77 -22.80 10.64
C VAL A 163 12.30 -24.10 10.05
N LEU A 164 11.42 -24.97 9.53
CA LEU A 164 11.82 -26.26 8.96
C LEU A 164 12.70 -26.10 7.71
N LEU A 165 12.40 -25.13 6.86
CA LEU A 165 13.23 -24.79 5.70
C LEU A 165 14.59 -24.24 6.13
N SER A 166 14.61 -23.36 7.13
CA SER A 166 15.84 -22.74 7.64
C SER A 166 16.80 -23.76 8.28
N CYS A 167 16.30 -24.74 9.02
CA CYS A 167 17.14 -25.75 9.67
C CYS A 167 17.56 -26.90 8.74
N ALA A 168 16.94 -27.05 7.56
CA ALA A 168 17.18 -28.17 6.65
C ALA A 168 18.63 -28.24 6.13
N ARG A 169 19.23 -27.10 5.76
CA ARG A 169 20.60 -27.04 5.23
C ARG A 169 21.66 -27.19 6.34
N PRO A 170 21.59 -26.53 7.49
CA PRO A 170 22.47 -26.80 8.63
C PRO A 170 22.43 -28.26 9.06
N GLY A 171 21.25 -28.87 9.14
CA GLY A 171 21.10 -30.29 9.46
C GLY A 171 21.75 -31.23 8.45
N ARG A 172 21.78 -30.87 7.17
CA ARG A 172 22.54 -31.66 6.15
C ARG A 172 24.04 -31.53 6.34
N ILE A 173 24.54 -30.34 6.72
CA ILE A 173 25.96 -30.10 6.98
C ILE A 173 26.41 -30.98 8.15
N ALA A 174 25.73 -30.93 9.30
CA ALA A 174 25.99 -31.79 10.45
C ALA A 174 26.02 -33.29 10.09
N GLY A 175 25.05 -33.71 9.26
CA GLY A 175 24.96 -35.09 8.80
C GLY A 175 26.09 -35.54 7.85
N ARG A 176 26.83 -34.62 7.20
CA ARG A 176 27.91 -34.98 6.24
C ARG A 176 29.29 -35.01 6.82
N VAL A 177 29.54 -34.33 7.96
CA VAL A 177 30.86 -34.28 8.59
C VAL A 177 31.28 -35.70 9.04
N SER A 178 32.50 -36.13 8.67
CA SER A 178 33.05 -37.43 9.11
C SER A 178 33.54 -37.34 10.55
N PRO A 179 33.58 -38.47 11.33
CA PRO A 179 34.11 -38.47 12.68
C PRO A 179 35.56 -37.97 12.80
N VAL A 180 36.39 -38.37 11.85
CA VAL A 180 37.82 -37.96 11.81
C VAL A 180 37.95 -36.48 11.48
N GLU A 181 37.09 -35.97 10.58
CA GLU A 181 37.04 -34.58 10.19
C GLU A 181 36.50 -33.70 11.34
N ALA A 182 35.55 -34.21 12.12
CA ALA A 182 34.99 -33.52 13.27
C ALA A 182 36.00 -33.36 14.45
N VAL A 183 36.80 -34.38 14.72
CA VAL A 183 37.87 -34.32 15.76
C VAL A 183 39.01 -33.38 15.33
N ARG A 184 39.30 -33.32 14.00
CA ARG A 184 40.28 -32.42 13.40
C ARG A 184 39.66 -31.08 12.95
N TYR A 185 38.38 -30.85 13.23
CA TYR A 185 37.71 -29.63 12.82
C TYR A 185 38.21 -28.45 13.66
N THR A 186 39.37 -27.98 13.28
CA THR A 186 39.72 -26.58 13.38
C THR A 186 39.00 -25.93 12.20
N GLU A 187 38.22 -24.85 12.40
CA GLU A 187 37.65 -24.09 11.30
C GLU A 187 38.72 -23.91 10.23
N ARG A 188 38.58 -24.64 9.10
CA ARG A 188 39.59 -24.70 8.04
C ARG A 188 39.71 -23.31 7.44
N GLN A 189 40.66 -22.58 7.99
CA GLN A 189 41.08 -21.33 7.46
C GLN A 189 41.72 -21.62 6.13
N SER A 190 41.03 -21.23 5.06
CA SER A 190 41.64 -21.19 3.75
C SER A 190 42.74 -20.12 3.80
N ALA A 191 43.94 -20.55 4.11
CA ALA A 191 45.13 -19.71 4.06
C ALA A 191 45.37 -19.34 2.60
N GLY A 192 44.72 -18.28 2.15
CA GLY A 192 45.09 -17.62 0.92
C GLY A 192 46.51 -17.09 1.09
N LYS A 193 47.43 -17.64 0.32
CA LYS A 193 48.82 -17.16 0.23
C LYS A 193 48.84 -15.69 -0.21
N THR A 194 48.88 -14.77 0.72
CA THR A 194 49.23 -13.39 0.47
C THR A 194 50.54 -13.10 1.20
N HIS A 195 51.62 -13.31 0.49
CA HIS A 195 52.91 -12.72 0.83
C HIS A 195 52.80 -11.19 0.64
N ARG A 196 52.51 -10.45 1.70
CA ARG A 196 52.80 -9.02 1.74
C ARG A 196 54.03 -8.80 2.62
N LYS A 197 55.10 -8.35 2.00
CA LYS A 197 56.31 -7.85 2.65
C LYS A 197 55.98 -6.63 3.52
N GLY A 198 56.37 -6.68 4.79
CA GLY A 198 56.85 -5.57 5.62
C GLY A 198 56.04 -4.28 5.64
N SER A 199 54.80 -4.31 6.18
CA SER A 199 54.09 -3.09 6.60
C SER A 199 53.64 -3.28 8.04
N LYS A 200 53.68 -2.22 8.86
CA LYS A 200 53.11 -2.22 10.21
C LYS A 200 51.66 -2.63 10.14
N VAL A 201 51.28 -3.75 10.73
CA VAL A 201 49.92 -4.26 10.72
C VAL A 201 49.09 -3.41 11.67
N THR A 202 48.12 -2.67 11.12
CA THR A 202 47.18 -1.86 11.92
C THR A 202 45.94 -2.67 12.30
N PRO A 203 45.25 -2.34 13.42
CA PRO A 203 43.99 -2.98 13.79
C PRO A 203 42.93 -2.98 12.70
N VAL A 204 42.88 -1.92 11.88
CA VAL A 204 41.97 -1.78 10.72
C VAL A 204 42.27 -2.80 9.63
N GLN A 205 43.54 -2.99 9.30
CA GLN A 205 43.96 -3.98 8.29
C GLN A 205 43.67 -5.40 8.76
N MET A 206 43.83 -5.66 10.07
CA MET A 206 43.46 -6.95 10.67
C MET A 206 41.95 -7.19 10.59
N ALA A 207 41.14 -6.18 10.91
CA ALA A 207 39.70 -6.25 10.80
C ALA A 207 39.25 -6.56 9.35
N ALA A 208 39.78 -5.84 8.37
CA ALA A 208 39.48 -6.07 6.96
C ALA A 208 39.93 -7.45 6.46
N ALA A 209 41.09 -7.93 6.90
CA ALA A 209 41.58 -9.28 6.60
C ALA A 209 40.67 -10.36 7.19
N ASN A 210 40.16 -10.15 8.41
CA ASN A 210 39.21 -11.06 9.07
C ASN A 210 37.88 -11.19 8.28
N LEU A 211 37.32 -10.10 7.79
CA LEU A 211 36.12 -10.15 6.92
C LEU A 211 36.39 -10.95 5.63
N GLY A 212 37.58 -10.83 5.07
CA GLY A 212 38.01 -11.56 3.87
C GLY A 212 38.26 -13.05 4.08
N ARG A 213 38.43 -13.50 5.33
CA ARG A 213 38.78 -14.89 5.68
C ARG A 213 37.60 -15.86 5.48
N ASP A 214 36.38 -15.47 5.87
CA ASP A 214 35.14 -16.24 5.59
C ASP A 214 34.12 -15.40 4.81
N LYS A 215 34.40 -15.26 3.52
CA LYS A 215 33.58 -14.44 2.62
C LYS A 215 32.09 -14.82 2.60
N LYS A 216 31.79 -16.12 2.76
CA LYS A 216 30.39 -16.60 2.73
C LYS A 216 29.64 -16.18 3.98
N LYS A 217 30.24 -16.29 5.15
CA LYS A 217 29.65 -15.86 6.42
C LYS A 217 29.49 -14.34 6.45
N THR A 218 30.54 -13.62 6.07
CA THR A 218 30.51 -12.14 5.96
C THR A 218 29.42 -11.67 5.01
N ALA A 219 29.33 -12.23 3.80
CA ALA A 219 28.30 -11.88 2.84
C ALA A 219 26.89 -12.18 3.37
N LEU A 220 26.68 -13.34 4.04
CA LEU A 220 25.39 -13.70 4.58
C LEU A 220 24.92 -12.70 5.65
N VAL A 221 25.80 -12.29 6.55
CA VAL A 221 25.47 -11.30 7.59
C VAL A 221 25.19 -9.94 6.98
N MET A 222 26.05 -9.50 6.04
CA MET A 222 25.86 -8.20 5.35
C MET A 222 24.55 -8.17 4.55
N VAL A 223 24.24 -9.21 3.79
CA VAL A 223 23.00 -9.29 3.01
C VAL A 223 21.78 -9.33 3.92
N SER A 224 21.80 -10.09 5.01
CA SER A 224 20.70 -10.14 5.95
C SER A 224 20.41 -8.78 6.61
N LEU A 225 21.46 -8.05 6.99
CA LEU A 225 21.32 -6.71 7.56
C LEU A 225 20.88 -5.70 6.50
N SER A 226 21.41 -5.79 5.28
CA SER A 226 21.03 -4.94 4.15
C SER A 226 19.55 -5.09 3.80
N LEU A 227 19.04 -6.31 3.83
CA LEU A 227 17.64 -6.60 3.50
C LEU A 227 16.66 -5.91 4.47
N THR A 228 17.01 -5.86 5.75
CA THR A 228 16.27 -5.09 6.77
C THR A 228 16.17 -3.60 6.39
N VAL A 229 17.28 -3.02 5.92
CA VAL A 229 17.31 -1.61 5.49
C VAL A 229 16.52 -1.38 4.21
N VAL A 230 16.62 -2.30 3.25
CA VAL A 230 15.86 -2.24 2.00
C VAL A 230 14.35 -2.27 2.28
N LEU A 231 13.90 -3.15 3.17
CA LEU A 231 12.48 -3.21 3.57
C LEU A 231 12.01 -1.91 4.21
N LEU A 232 12.83 -1.35 5.12
CA LEU A 232 12.53 -0.06 5.72
C LEU A 232 12.45 1.05 4.66
N ASN A 233 13.43 1.07 3.73
CA ASN A 233 13.46 2.07 2.68
C ASN A 233 12.26 1.94 1.73
N LEU A 234 11.87 0.71 1.36
CA LEU A 234 10.67 0.46 0.57
C LEU A 234 9.41 1.01 1.23
N LEU A 235 9.27 0.79 2.54
CA LEU A 235 8.10 1.29 3.26
C LEU A 235 8.08 2.82 3.36
N VAL A 236 9.23 3.44 3.65
CA VAL A 236 9.31 4.91 3.69
C VAL A 236 9.05 5.50 2.29
N THR A 237 9.54 4.85 1.23
CA THR A 237 9.25 5.25 -0.15
C THR A 237 7.76 5.10 -0.48
N PHE A 238 7.13 4.00 -0.04
CA PHE A 238 5.69 3.78 -0.20
C PHE A 238 4.86 4.87 0.46
N ILE A 239 5.11 5.14 1.75
CA ILE A 239 4.36 6.18 2.49
C ILE A 239 4.67 7.59 1.96
N GLY A 240 5.91 7.83 1.55
CA GLY A 240 6.37 9.12 1.02
C GLY A 240 5.84 9.44 -0.38
N GLY A 241 5.38 8.44 -1.13
CA GLY A 241 4.78 8.62 -2.45
C GLY A 241 3.29 8.99 -2.41
N PHE A 242 2.64 9.05 -1.23
CA PHE A 242 1.27 9.53 -1.10
C PHE A 242 1.21 11.04 -1.33
N ASP A 243 0.70 11.43 -2.50
CA ASP A 243 0.65 12.80 -3.00
C ASP A 243 -0.72 13.42 -2.68
N MET A 244 -0.70 14.36 -1.74
CA MET A 244 -1.90 15.07 -1.28
C MET A 244 -2.50 15.95 -2.37
N ASP A 245 -1.65 16.64 -3.14
CA ASP A 245 -2.12 17.58 -4.16
C ASP A 245 -2.77 16.81 -5.31
N LYS A 246 -2.16 15.68 -5.72
CA LYS A 246 -2.73 14.79 -6.72
C LYS A 246 -4.05 14.16 -6.24
N TYR A 247 -4.15 13.81 -4.95
CA TYR A 247 -5.39 13.32 -4.36
C TYR A 247 -6.48 14.40 -4.37
N LEU A 248 -6.16 15.60 -3.91
CA LEU A 248 -7.12 16.69 -3.83
C LEU A 248 -7.59 17.14 -5.21
N SER A 249 -6.69 17.21 -6.21
CA SER A 249 -7.06 17.63 -7.56
C SER A 249 -8.14 16.76 -8.20
N ARG A 250 -8.19 15.46 -7.87
CA ARG A 250 -9.24 14.54 -8.35
C ARG A 250 -10.47 14.48 -7.45
N ARG A 251 -10.31 14.78 -6.14
CA ARG A 251 -11.39 14.64 -5.17
C ARG A 251 -12.18 15.92 -4.93
N SER A 252 -11.57 17.07 -5.11
CA SER A 252 -12.24 18.35 -4.93
C SER A 252 -11.70 19.39 -5.90
N CYS A 253 -12.53 19.80 -6.84
CA CYS A 253 -12.18 20.83 -7.82
C CYS A 253 -12.27 22.24 -7.26
N ALA A 254 -12.95 22.44 -6.12
CA ALA A 254 -13.12 23.73 -5.44
C ALA A 254 -12.84 23.59 -3.94
N ASP A 255 -12.64 24.70 -3.24
CA ASP A 255 -12.43 24.69 -1.81
C ASP A 255 -13.66 24.16 -1.08
N PHE A 256 -14.86 24.54 -1.56
CA PHE A 256 -16.15 24.13 -1.01
C PHE A 256 -17.12 23.71 -2.10
N LEU A 257 -17.89 22.67 -1.76
CA LEU A 257 -19.03 22.17 -2.54
C LEU A 257 -20.24 22.14 -1.63
N ILE A 258 -21.34 22.70 -2.07
CA ILE A 258 -22.59 22.78 -1.30
C ILE A 258 -23.71 22.20 -2.12
N SER A 259 -24.44 21.28 -1.54
CA SER A 259 -25.65 20.72 -2.11
C SER A 259 -26.57 20.19 -1.00
N THR A 260 -27.58 19.44 -1.39
CA THR A 260 -28.46 18.75 -0.45
C THR A 260 -27.82 17.44 0.03
N PRO A 261 -28.23 16.87 1.18
CA PRO A 261 -27.82 15.53 1.61
C PRO A 261 -28.11 14.45 0.55
N ASP A 262 -29.16 14.63 -0.24
CA ASP A 262 -29.55 13.67 -1.29
C ASP A 262 -28.53 13.62 -2.43
N TYR A 263 -27.95 14.76 -2.83
CA TYR A 263 -26.85 14.79 -3.79
C TYR A 263 -25.65 13.95 -3.32
N PHE A 264 -25.24 14.13 -2.06
CA PHE A 264 -24.12 13.38 -1.49
C PHE A 264 -24.43 11.91 -1.25
N ASN A 265 -25.72 11.55 -1.18
CA ASN A 265 -26.21 10.17 -1.03
C ASN A 265 -26.78 9.56 -2.32
N TYR A 266 -26.57 10.18 -3.49
CA TYR A 266 -26.98 9.70 -4.81
C TYR A 266 -28.51 9.49 -4.96
N ARG A 267 -29.36 10.36 -4.38
CA ARG A 267 -30.82 10.15 -4.33
C ARG A 267 -31.65 11.18 -5.07
N GLY A 268 -31.04 12.15 -5.69
CA GLY A 268 -31.73 13.27 -6.32
C GLY A 268 -31.13 14.59 -5.84
N PHE A 269 -31.55 15.72 -6.45
CA PHE A 269 -30.80 16.95 -6.28
C PHE A 269 -31.71 18.19 -6.14
N PRO A 270 -32.59 18.25 -5.15
CA PRO A 270 -33.51 19.37 -4.99
C PRO A 270 -32.80 20.62 -4.41
N LEU A 271 -31.64 21.00 -4.96
CA LEU A 271 -30.97 22.22 -4.58
C LEU A 271 -31.67 23.42 -5.23
N THR A 272 -31.87 24.50 -4.50
CA THR A 272 -32.37 25.76 -5.01
C THR A 272 -31.32 26.85 -4.83
N LYS A 273 -31.34 27.86 -5.73
CA LYS A 273 -30.44 29.00 -5.64
C LYS A 273 -30.66 29.80 -4.34
N GLU A 274 -31.93 29.90 -3.90
CA GLU A 274 -32.33 30.58 -2.68
C GLU A 274 -31.75 29.95 -1.42
N ALA A 275 -31.62 28.61 -1.39
CA ALA A 275 -31.02 27.90 -0.25
C ALA A 275 -29.52 28.20 -0.10
N VAL A 276 -28.84 28.55 -1.21
CA VAL A 276 -27.40 28.85 -1.23
C VAL A 276 -27.09 30.32 -0.96
N GLU A 277 -28.08 31.22 -1.14
CA GLU A 277 -27.88 32.66 -0.99
C GLU A 277 -27.28 33.09 0.38
N PRO A 278 -27.67 32.48 1.53
CA PRO A 278 -27.01 32.76 2.81
C PRO A 278 -25.53 32.42 2.81
N VAL A 279 -25.11 31.38 2.10
CA VAL A 279 -23.70 31.00 1.98
C VAL A 279 -22.94 32.06 1.18
N ARG A 280 -23.48 32.44 0.01
CA ARG A 280 -22.89 33.47 -0.84
C ARG A 280 -22.73 34.81 -0.12
N ALA A 281 -23.71 35.18 0.69
CA ALA A 281 -23.67 36.45 1.43
C ALA A 281 -22.68 36.48 2.60
N ASN A 282 -22.34 35.32 3.19
CA ASN A 282 -21.54 35.23 4.40
C ASN A 282 -20.15 34.60 4.20
N THR A 283 -19.79 34.23 2.96
CA THR A 283 -18.46 33.72 2.62
C THR A 283 -17.76 34.62 1.61
N ALA A 284 -16.44 34.64 1.67
CA ALA A 284 -15.63 35.34 0.65
C ALA A 284 -15.19 34.32 -0.41
N HIS A 285 -15.38 34.66 -1.66
CA HIS A 285 -15.07 33.78 -2.79
C HIS A 285 -14.25 34.51 -3.86
N SER A 286 -13.30 33.80 -4.45
CA SER A 286 -12.49 34.24 -5.60
C SER A 286 -13.04 33.70 -6.91
N LEU A 287 -13.67 32.53 -6.87
CA LEU A 287 -14.40 31.89 -7.94
C LEU A 287 -15.66 31.27 -7.35
N GLU A 288 -16.79 31.38 -8.05
CA GLU A 288 -18.03 30.71 -7.66
C GLU A 288 -18.85 30.32 -8.90
N GLY A 289 -19.71 29.31 -8.76
CA GLY A 289 -20.65 28.94 -9.78
C GLY A 289 -21.52 27.75 -9.42
N PHE A 290 -22.57 27.55 -10.21
CA PHE A 290 -23.43 26.39 -10.11
C PHE A 290 -23.13 25.38 -11.22
N ALA A 291 -23.18 24.10 -10.88
CA ALA A 291 -23.39 23.03 -11.85
C ALA A 291 -24.86 22.59 -11.79
N TYR A 292 -25.42 22.37 -12.96
CA TYR A 292 -26.83 22.04 -13.16
C TYR A 292 -26.94 20.64 -13.75
N GLN A 293 -28.08 20.01 -13.55
CA GLN A 293 -28.43 18.73 -14.14
C GLN A 293 -29.80 18.76 -14.80
N THR A 294 -29.96 17.91 -15.81
CA THR A 294 -31.26 17.58 -16.40
C THR A 294 -31.44 16.05 -16.41
N GLY A 295 -32.69 15.61 -16.40
CA GLY A 295 -33.04 14.20 -16.52
C GLY A 295 -33.48 13.77 -17.90
N GLY A 296 -33.53 12.48 -18.17
CA GLY A 296 -34.09 11.96 -19.41
C GLY A 296 -33.28 12.31 -20.68
N VAL A 297 -31.97 12.13 -20.64
CA VAL A 297 -31.06 12.42 -21.74
C VAL A 297 -30.55 11.14 -22.39
N GLY A 298 -30.59 11.07 -23.73
CA GLY A 298 -30.00 9.98 -24.52
C GLY A 298 -29.01 10.50 -25.54
N MET A 299 -27.87 9.88 -25.69
CA MET A 299 -26.91 10.10 -26.76
C MET A 299 -26.67 8.82 -27.55
N TYR A 300 -26.20 8.97 -28.80
CA TYR A 300 -26.00 7.84 -29.69
C TYR A 300 -24.55 7.42 -29.77
N LEU A 301 -24.24 6.19 -29.34
CA LEU A 301 -22.93 5.57 -29.33
C LEU A 301 -22.78 4.55 -30.46
N PRO A 302 -21.56 4.27 -30.96
CA PRO A 302 -21.29 3.10 -31.78
C PRO A 302 -21.80 1.82 -31.11
N GLU A 303 -22.39 0.90 -31.87
CA GLU A 303 -22.96 -0.34 -31.30
C GLU A 303 -21.94 -1.16 -30.52
N SER A 304 -20.66 -1.16 -30.94
CA SER A 304 -19.59 -1.85 -30.20
C SER A 304 -19.40 -1.29 -28.79
N VAL A 305 -19.36 0.05 -28.66
CA VAL A 305 -19.22 0.74 -27.37
C VAL A 305 -20.45 0.48 -26.50
N TRP A 306 -21.64 0.58 -27.08
CA TRP A 306 -22.88 0.29 -26.37
C TRP A 306 -22.92 -1.15 -25.83
N ARG A 307 -22.48 -2.14 -26.62
CA ARG A 307 -22.43 -3.56 -26.20
C ARG A 307 -21.43 -3.78 -25.08
N ASP A 308 -20.26 -3.16 -25.13
CA ASP A 308 -19.24 -3.28 -24.10
C ASP A 308 -19.73 -2.69 -22.76
N GLU A 309 -20.39 -1.52 -22.81
CA GLU A 309 -21.01 -0.90 -21.63
C GLU A 309 -22.18 -1.74 -21.09
N ALA A 310 -23.08 -2.22 -21.96
CA ALA A 310 -24.17 -3.09 -21.56
C ALA A 310 -23.65 -4.38 -20.92
N ALA A 311 -22.60 -4.98 -21.45
CA ALA A 311 -21.95 -6.15 -20.87
C ALA A 311 -21.31 -5.85 -19.50
N PHE A 312 -20.78 -4.66 -19.31
CA PHE A 312 -20.25 -4.23 -18.01
C PHE A 312 -21.35 -4.14 -16.95
N TYR A 313 -22.47 -3.48 -17.26
CA TYR A 313 -23.60 -3.30 -16.33
C TYR A 313 -24.42 -4.58 -16.11
N SER A 314 -24.39 -5.53 -17.04
CA SER A 314 -25.13 -6.80 -16.93
C SER A 314 -24.33 -7.94 -16.31
N ARG A 315 -23.10 -7.70 -15.85
CA ARG A 315 -22.21 -8.79 -15.29
C ARG A 315 -22.86 -9.59 -14.18
N ASP A 316 -23.67 -8.95 -13.36
CA ASP A 316 -24.32 -9.54 -12.19
C ASP A 316 -25.82 -9.78 -12.39
N THR A 317 -26.31 -9.63 -13.63
CA THR A 317 -27.72 -9.80 -13.98
C THR A 317 -27.88 -10.72 -15.19
N ASP A 318 -28.96 -11.52 -15.24
CA ASP A 318 -29.32 -12.36 -16.39
C ASP A 318 -29.94 -11.54 -17.54
N MET A 319 -29.41 -10.33 -17.82
CA MET A 319 -29.94 -9.43 -18.84
C MET A 319 -29.57 -9.94 -20.24
N ASP A 320 -30.57 -10.12 -21.10
CA ASP A 320 -30.36 -10.43 -22.51
C ASP A 320 -30.02 -9.15 -23.28
N ILE A 321 -28.73 -8.95 -23.54
CA ILE A 321 -28.19 -7.76 -24.24
C ILE A 321 -28.76 -7.64 -25.65
N ASP A 322 -28.97 -8.74 -26.37
CA ASP A 322 -29.51 -8.71 -27.73
C ASP A 322 -30.99 -8.32 -27.74
N ALA A 323 -31.77 -8.80 -26.77
CA ALA A 323 -33.15 -8.41 -26.60
C ALA A 323 -33.30 -6.92 -26.20
N LEU A 324 -32.39 -6.41 -25.35
CA LEU A 324 -32.33 -4.99 -24.99
C LEU A 324 -31.97 -4.14 -26.20
N LEU A 325 -30.95 -4.53 -26.95
CA LEU A 325 -30.49 -3.83 -28.16
C LEU A 325 -31.60 -3.74 -29.25
N ALA A 326 -32.41 -4.79 -29.39
CA ALA A 326 -33.50 -4.81 -30.37
C ALA A 326 -34.62 -3.79 -30.06
N GLN A 327 -34.75 -3.36 -28.81
CA GLN A 327 -35.76 -2.40 -28.35
C GLN A 327 -35.20 -0.98 -28.23
N THR A 328 -33.89 -0.78 -28.35
CA THR A 328 -33.22 0.49 -28.16
C THR A 328 -33.23 1.30 -29.46
N PRO A 329 -33.56 2.61 -29.43
CA PRO A 329 -33.56 3.48 -30.60
C PRO A 329 -32.20 3.53 -31.29
N ARG A 330 -32.22 3.65 -32.64
CA ARG A 330 -31.02 3.69 -33.48
C ARG A 330 -30.99 4.92 -34.37
N ASP A 331 -29.79 5.36 -34.68
CA ASP A 331 -29.50 6.36 -35.69
C ASP A 331 -28.33 5.89 -36.56
N GLY A 332 -28.63 5.27 -37.69
CA GLY A 332 -27.66 4.61 -38.55
C GLY A 332 -27.05 3.39 -37.85
N ASP A 333 -25.72 3.42 -37.64
CA ASP A 333 -24.92 2.39 -36.94
C ASP A 333 -24.75 2.66 -35.44
N LYS A 334 -25.35 3.79 -34.96
CA LYS A 334 -25.29 4.17 -33.57
C LYS A 334 -26.54 3.76 -32.80
N VAL A 335 -26.41 3.49 -31.53
CA VAL A 335 -27.46 3.03 -30.63
C VAL A 335 -27.60 4.05 -29.50
N GLN A 336 -28.83 4.40 -29.13
CA GLN A 336 -29.11 5.33 -28.06
C GLN A 336 -28.73 4.71 -26.72
N ALA A 337 -28.03 5.48 -25.88
CA ALA A 337 -27.71 5.11 -24.51
C ALA A 337 -28.16 6.20 -23.56
N ALA A 338 -28.65 5.80 -22.40
CA ALA A 338 -28.91 6.76 -21.32
C ALA A 338 -27.60 7.49 -20.99
N SER A 339 -27.62 8.78 -21.06
CA SER A 339 -26.46 9.68 -20.95
C SER A 339 -26.74 10.75 -19.91
N GLN A 340 -25.72 11.49 -19.53
CA GLN A 340 -25.87 12.60 -18.60
C GLN A 340 -25.31 13.88 -19.18
N ILE A 341 -25.94 15.00 -18.86
CA ILE A 341 -25.47 16.32 -19.23
C ILE A 341 -25.47 17.21 -18.00
N GLU A 342 -24.36 17.85 -17.77
CA GLU A 342 -24.18 18.90 -16.78
C GLU A 342 -24.12 20.26 -17.50
N GLY A 343 -24.93 21.23 -17.03
CA GLY A 343 -24.79 22.63 -17.37
C GLY A 343 -23.85 23.32 -16.38
N LEU A 344 -22.89 24.08 -16.85
CA LEU A 344 -21.99 24.81 -15.97
C LEU A 344 -22.11 26.33 -16.16
N ASP A 345 -22.02 27.06 -15.04
CA ASP A 345 -21.73 28.49 -15.10
C ASP A 345 -20.36 28.71 -15.74
N PRO A 346 -20.15 29.74 -16.57
CA PRO A 346 -18.90 29.94 -17.33
C PRO A 346 -17.65 30.00 -16.43
N THR A 347 -17.78 30.50 -15.21
CA THR A 347 -16.70 30.58 -14.23
C THR A 347 -16.14 29.21 -13.86
N LEU A 348 -16.97 28.15 -13.89
CA LEU A 348 -16.54 26.79 -13.59
C LEU A 348 -15.76 26.11 -14.73
N GLY A 349 -15.76 26.73 -15.93
CA GLY A 349 -14.96 26.25 -17.06
C GLY A 349 -13.45 26.13 -16.74
N GLU A 350 -12.93 26.97 -15.86
CA GLU A 350 -11.54 26.92 -15.40
C GLU A 350 -11.20 25.63 -14.61
N LYS A 351 -12.21 24.91 -14.13
CA LYS A 351 -12.06 23.66 -13.40
C LYS A 351 -11.99 22.43 -14.29
N LEU A 352 -12.36 22.56 -15.56
CA LEU A 352 -12.28 21.48 -16.53
C LEU A 352 -10.86 21.36 -17.09
N THR A 353 -10.36 20.14 -17.22
CA THR A 353 -9.08 19.89 -17.90
C THR A 353 -9.36 19.52 -19.35
N VAL A 354 -8.98 20.39 -20.29
CA VAL A 354 -9.14 20.12 -21.73
C VAL A 354 -8.08 19.11 -22.18
N ILE A 355 -8.53 18.01 -22.77
CA ILE A 355 -7.68 16.95 -23.32
C ILE A 355 -7.48 17.16 -24.82
N ASP A 356 -8.52 17.58 -25.53
CA ASP A 356 -8.48 17.93 -26.96
C ASP A 356 -9.53 19.00 -27.26
N GLY A 357 -9.28 19.86 -28.26
CA GLY A 357 -10.17 20.93 -28.65
C GLY A 357 -10.05 22.21 -27.82
N SER A 358 -11.16 23.02 -27.75
CA SER A 358 -11.27 24.26 -26.96
C SER A 358 -12.66 24.44 -26.40
N LEU A 359 -12.76 25.05 -25.21
CA LEU A 359 -14.02 25.42 -24.56
C LEU A 359 -14.54 26.80 -25.00
N ASP A 360 -13.82 27.55 -25.82
CA ASP A 360 -14.22 28.93 -26.16
C ASP A 360 -15.64 29.01 -26.74
N SER A 361 -15.94 28.12 -27.71
CA SER A 361 -17.27 28.07 -28.34
C SER A 361 -18.37 27.55 -27.41
N LEU A 362 -18.03 26.87 -26.30
CA LEU A 362 -19.02 26.40 -25.32
C LEU A 362 -19.72 27.57 -24.61
N TRP A 363 -19.00 28.67 -24.41
CA TRP A 363 -19.45 29.84 -23.66
C TRP A 363 -20.02 30.96 -24.54
N GLU A 364 -20.04 30.75 -25.86
CA GLU A 364 -20.65 31.73 -26.76
C GLU A 364 -22.18 31.75 -26.61
N PRO A 365 -22.83 32.93 -26.67
CA PRO A 365 -24.28 33.02 -26.67
C PRO A 365 -24.90 32.20 -27.82
N ASP A 366 -26.01 31.53 -27.53
CA ASP A 366 -26.72 30.65 -28.48
C ASP A 366 -25.88 29.51 -29.09
N SER A 367 -24.80 29.15 -28.43
CA SER A 367 -23.92 28.06 -28.86
C SER A 367 -24.67 26.72 -28.90
N HIS A 368 -24.38 25.93 -29.94
CA HIS A 368 -24.68 24.49 -29.99
C HIS A 368 -23.39 23.65 -29.85
N ALA A 369 -22.43 24.17 -29.13
CA ALA A 369 -21.22 23.40 -28.75
C ALA A 369 -21.47 22.54 -27.51
N ILE A 370 -20.83 21.38 -27.48
CA ILE A 370 -20.87 20.46 -26.36
C ILE A 370 -19.45 19.93 -26.11
N ALA A 371 -19.05 19.82 -24.84
CA ALA A 371 -17.83 19.12 -24.47
C ALA A 371 -18.19 17.73 -23.96
N ILE A 372 -17.39 16.72 -24.32
CA ILE A 372 -17.59 15.33 -23.91
C ILE A 372 -16.59 15.01 -22.81
N ALA A 373 -17.11 14.53 -21.71
CA ALA A 373 -16.28 14.02 -20.61
C ALA A 373 -15.61 12.71 -21.01
N VAL A 374 -14.33 12.58 -20.69
CA VAL A 374 -13.53 11.40 -20.98
C VAL A 374 -12.94 10.83 -19.69
N ASN A 375 -12.87 9.51 -19.62
CA ASN A 375 -12.27 8.81 -18.49
C ASN A 375 -10.77 8.61 -18.75
N LEU A 376 -9.95 9.27 -17.95
CA LEU A 376 -8.50 9.10 -17.99
C LEU A 376 -8.08 7.91 -17.10
N ASP A 377 -7.02 7.22 -17.52
CA ASP A 377 -6.37 6.22 -16.67
C ASP A 377 -5.65 6.88 -15.47
N ASP A 378 -5.13 6.07 -14.56
CA ASP A 378 -4.40 6.57 -13.39
C ASP A 378 -3.13 7.35 -13.72
N SER A 379 -2.63 7.23 -14.96
CA SER A 379 -1.50 8.02 -15.47
C SER A 379 -1.91 9.35 -16.12
N GLY A 380 -3.22 9.67 -16.18
CA GLY A 380 -3.78 10.86 -16.82
C GLY A 380 -3.82 10.78 -18.34
N LYS A 381 -3.79 9.58 -18.92
CA LYS A 381 -3.91 9.36 -20.37
C LYS A 381 -5.28 8.83 -20.71
N LEU A 382 -5.74 9.16 -21.90
CA LEU A 382 -6.93 8.58 -22.49
C LEU A 382 -6.62 7.18 -23.03
N PRO A 383 -7.14 6.10 -22.41
CA PRO A 383 -6.71 4.74 -22.75
C PRO A 383 -7.27 4.28 -24.10
N ASP A 384 -8.48 4.67 -24.43
CA ASP A 384 -9.14 4.33 -25.70
C ASP A 384 -9.85 5.54 -26.29
N PRO A 385 -9.16 6.35 -27.10
CA PRO A 385 -9.79 7.50 -27.74
C PRO A 385 -10.87 7.13 -28.76
N GLY A 386 -10.91 5.90 -29.26
CA GLY A 386 -11.85 5.47 -30.28
C GLY A 386 -13.29 5.28 -29.80
N ILE A 387 -13.52 5.27 -28.50
CA ILE A 387 -14.87 5.17 -27.93
C ILE A 387 -15.59 6.53 -27.84
N TYR A 388 -14.85 7.63 -27.93
CA TYR A 388 -15.39 9.00 -27.84
C TYR A 388 -15.56 9.64 -29.21
N PRO A 389 -16.53 10.55 -29.38
CA PRO A 389 -16.66 11.34 -30.60
C PRO A 389 -15.46 12.28 -30.79
N THR A 390 -15.13 12.59 -32.02
CA THR A 390 -14.03 13.48 -32.36
C THR A 390 -14.43 14.96 -32.28
N VAL A 391 -13.47 15.84 -31.97
CA VAL A 391 -13.69 17.29 -31.98
C VAL A 391 -14.13 17.73 -33.38
N GLY A 392 -15.21 18.51 -33.46
CA GLY A 392 -15.87 18.93 -34.69
C GLY A 392 -16.97 17.98 -35.19
N GLU A 393 -17.11 16.79 -34.60
CA GLU A 393 -18.19 15.85 -34.92
C GLU A 393 -19.54 16.41 -34.46
N LYS A 394 -20.57 16.17 -35.25
CA LYS A 394 -21.94 16.47 -34.84
C LYS A 394 -22.56 15.28 -34.16
N ILE A 395 -23.06 15.51 -32.95
CA ILE A 395 -23.76 14.51 -32.16
C ILE A 395 -25.19 14.93 -31.92
N LYS A 396 -26.07 13.94 -31.84
CA LYS A 396 -27.48 14.12 -31.57
C LYS A 396 -27.73 13.76 -30.10
N VAL A 397 -28.41 14.65 -29.41
CA VAL A 397 -28.87 14.49 -28.02
C VAL A 397 -30.38 14.47 -28.01
N THR A 398 -30.96 13.44 -27.42
CA THR A 398 -32.41 13.33 -27.24
C THR A 398 -32.74 13.73 -25.80
N TYR A 399 -33.62 14.74 -25.66
CA TYR A 399 -34.18 15.17 -24.38
C TYR A 399 -35.57 14.61 -24.20
N GLY A 400 -35.94 14.32 -22.95
CA GLY A 400 -37.25 13.77 -22.60
C GLY A 400 -37.36 12.26 -22.84
N ASN A 401 -38.52 11.70 -22.57
CA ASN A 401 -38.82 10.28 -22.69
C ASN A 401 -40.11 10.02 -23.46
N GLY A 402 -40.16 8.94 -24.19
CA GLY A 402 -41.35 8.49 -24.91
C GLY A 402 -41.84 9.52 -25.92
N ASP A 403 -43.15 9.83 -25.87
CA ASP A 403 -43.80 10.73 -26.84
C ASP A 403 -43.40 12.21 -26.70
N THR A 404 -42.72 12.58 -25.62
CA THR A 404 -42.23 13.95 -25.41
C THR A 404 -40.76 14.12 -25.79
N ALA A 405 -40.13 13.08 -26.29
CA ALA A 405 -38.71 13.12 -26.68
C ALA A 405 -38.51 14.01 -27.92
N TYR A 406 -37.44 14.78 -27.92
CA TYR A 406 -37.02 15.60 -29.07
C TYR A 406 -35.51 15.66 -29.18
N ASP A 407 -35.01 15.84 -30.37
CA ASP A 407 -33.59 15.81 -30.69
C ASP A 407 -33.01 17.21 -30.88
N VAL A 408 -31.85 17.45 -30.31
CA VAL A 408 -31.00 18.63 -30.52
C VAL A 408 -29.64 18.18 -31.04
N ASN A 409 -29.12 18.90 -32.04
CA ASN A 409 -27.81 18.59 -32.59
C ASN A 409 -26.76 19.55 -32.05
N TYR A 410 -25.66 19.00 -31.55
CA TYR A 410 -24.52 19.75 -31.06
C TYR A 410 -23.27 19.42 -31.87
N THR A 411 -22.28 20.32 -31.81
CA THR A 411 -20.94 20.10 -32.35
C THR A 411 -19.99 19.91 -31.18
N VAL A 412 -19.25 18.81 -31.17
CA VAL A 412 -18.25 18.53 -30.12
C VAL A 412 -17.13 19.57 -30.20
N CYS A 413 -16.98 20.40 -29.19
CA CYS A 413 -15.96 21.44 -29.14
C CYS A 413 -14.69 21.00 -28.40
N ALA A 414 -14.82 20.10 -27.43
CA ALA A 414 -13.70 19.61 -26.64
C ALA A 414 -13.96 18.22 -26.08
N LEU A 415 -12.89 17.51 -25.80
CA LEU A 415 -12.84 16.38 -24.88
C LEU A 415 -12.25 16.87 -23.56
N VAL A 416 -12.91 16.60 -22.44
CA VAL A 416 -12.57 17.15 -21.14
C VAL A 416 -12.53 16.10 -20.05
N ASP A 417 -11.62 16.26 -19.10
CA ASP A 417 -11.68 15.55 -17.82
C ASP A 417 -12.53 16.40 -16.86
N VAL A 418 -13.65 15.83 -16.43
CA VAL A 418 -14.61 16.51 -15.54
C VAL A 418 -14.32 16.07 -14.09
N PRO A 419 -14.06 17.02 -13.18
CA PRO A 419 -13.92 16.68 -11.78
C PRO A 419 -15.19 16.00 -11.23
N TYR A 420 -14.99 14.90 -10.51
CA TYR A 420 -16.09 14.11 -9.94
C TYR A 420 -17.11 14.92 -9.13
N ASN A 421 -16.69 16.04 -8.55
CA ASN A 421 -17.54 16.91 -7.73
C ASN A 421 -18.41 17.88 -8.57
N MET A 422 -18.16 17.99 -9.87
CA MET A 422 -19.01 18.78 -10.80
C MET A 422 -19.94 17.90 -11.62
N SER A 423 -19.82 16.58 -11.47
CA SER A 423 -20.65 15.58 -12.12
C SER A 423 -21.84 15.20 -11.25
N SER A 424 -22.86 14.61 -11.84
CA SER A 424 -24.00 14.02 -11.15
C SER A 424 -23.63 12.83 -10.25
N ARG A 425 -22.38 12.37 -10.31
CA ARG A 425 -21.86 11.21 -9.58
C ARG A 425 -22.56 9.89 -9.93
N PHE A 426 -23.31 9.86 -11.03
CA PHE A 426 -23.88 8.64 -11.57
C PHE A 426 -23.06 8.14 -12.76
N TYR A 427 -23.02 6.83 -12.92
CA TYR A 427 -22.51 6.21 -14.12
C TYR A 427 -23.69 5.81 -15.00
N THR A 428 -23.68 6.24 -16.24
CA THR A 428 -24.66 5.88 -17.27
C THR A 428 -23.98 5.07 -18.37
N MET A 429 -24.76 4.33 -19.15
CA MET A 429 -24.22 3.58 -20.31
C MET A 429 -23.73 4.50 -21.44
N GLY A 430 -24.17 5.77 -21.44
CA GLY A 430 -23.85 6.76 -22.45
C GLY A 430 -22.71 7.70 -22.04
N TYR A 431 -22.53 8.73 -22.84
CA TYR A 431 -21.55 9.77 -22.55
C TYR A 431 -22.01 10.67 -21.40
N GLU A 432 -21.04 11.18 -20.67
CA GLU A 432 -21.19 12.39 -19.86
C GLU A 432 -20.79 13.59 -20.71
N ALA A 433 -21.54 14.66 -20.66
CA ALA A 433 -21.31 15.83 -21.49
C ALA A 433 -21.55 17.12 -20.73
N ILE A 434 -20.83 18.15 -21.11
CA ILE A 434 -20.90 19.49 -20.52
C ILE A 434 -21.46 20.48 -21.53
N LEU A 435 -22.46 21.25 -21.12
CA LEU A 435 -22.98 22.42 -21.78
C LEU A 435 -22.76 23.69 -20.94
N SER A 436 -22.89 24.87 -21.56
CA SER A 436 -23.13 26.08 -20.77
C SER A 436 -24.49 25.98 -20.09
N ALA A 437 -24.63 26.58 -18.91
CA ALA A 437 -25.90 26.61 -18.19
C ALA A 437 -27.03 27.20 -19.08
N ASP A 438 -26.75 28.29 -19.82
CA ASP A 438 -27.71 28.94 -20.70
C ASP A 438 -28.17 27.99 -21.84
N ALA A 439 -27.24 27.24 -22.44
CA ALA A 439 -27.59 26.28 -23.48
C ALA A 439 -28.44 25.12 -22.90
N LEU A 440 -28.13 24.65 -21.70
CA LEU A 440 -28.90 23.60 -21.06
C LEU A 440 -30.32 24.06 -20.72
N TYR A 441 -30.48 25.25 -20.16
CA TYR A 441 -31.82 25.84 -19.90
C TYR A 441 -32.64 26.05 -21.18
N ARG A 442 -32.01 26.56 -22.25
CA ARG A 442 -32.65 26.74 -23.55
C ARG A 442 -33.14 25.43 -24.14
N ASP A 443 -32.28 24.39 -24.10
CA ASP A 443 -32.49 23.17 -24.89
C ASP A 443 -33.24 22.08 -24.10
N ALA A 444 -33.11 21.99 -22.77
CA ALA A 444 -33.85 21.05 -21.94
C ALA A 444 -35.15 21.63 -21.34
N GLY A 445 -35.29 22.99 -21.34
CA GLY A 445 -36.39 23.70 -20.73
C GLY A 445 -36.20 23.99 -19.23
N GLU A 446 -36.70 25.16 -18.79
CA GLU A 446 -36.51 25.66 -17.42
C GLU A 446 -37.03 24.68 -16.34
N ASP A 447 -38.16 24.02 -16.61
CA ASP A 447 -38.76 23.08 -15.66
C ASP A 447 -38.00 21.74 -15.49
N ASN A 448 -37.05 21.45 -16.40
CA ASN A 448 -36.30 20.21 -16.43
C ASN A 448 -34.83 20.38 -15.98
N VAL A 449 -34.39 21.61 -15.71
CA VAL A 449 -33.01 21.93 -15.29
C VAL A 449 -33.02 22.45 -13.88
N PHE A 450 -32.22 21.83 -13.03
CA PHE A 450 -32.13 22.24 -11.64
C PHE A 450 -30.67 22.31 -11.18
N PRO A 451 -30.36 23.25 -10.25
CA PRO A 451 -29.07 23.32 -9.63
C PRO A 451 -28.74 22.00 -8.93
N MET A 452 -27.58 21.48 -9.19
CA MET A 452 -27.09 20.24 -8.61
C MET A 452 -26.14 20.53 -7.44
N VAL A 453 -25.15 21.37 -7.67
CA VAL A 453 -24.13 21.73 -6.69
C VAL A 453 -23.68 23.16 -6.90
N TYR A 454 -23.43 23.87 -5.82
CA TYR A 454 -22.76 25.17 -5.80
C TYR A 454 -21.32 24.98 -5.35
N LEU A 455 -20.40 25.56 -6.10
CA LEU A 455 -18.97 25.43 -5.92
C LEU A 455 -18.35 26.80 -5.73
N PHE A 456 -17.39 26.93 -4.80
CA PHE A 456 -16.61 28.15 -4.70
C PHE A 456 -15.21 27.93 -4.17
N ASP A 457 -14.28 28.80 -4.58
CA ASP A 457 -12.93 28.93 -4.02
C ASP A 457 -12.85 30.19 -3.18
N THR A 458 -12.01 30.13 -2.15
CA THR A 458 -11.74 31.25 -1.25
C THR A 458 -10.48 32.02 -1.65
N PRO A 459 -10.41 33.33 -1.38
CA PRO A 459 -9.27 34.15 -1.78
C PRO A 459 -8.04 33.98 -0.86
N SER A 460 -8.19 33.39 0.33
CA SER A 460 -7.10 33.18 1.27
C SER A 460 -7.38 32.04 2.25
N PRO A 461 -6.34 31.47 2.88
CA PRO A 461 -6.50 30.45 3.92
C PRO A 461 -7.33 30.90 5.14
N GLU A 462 -7.30 32.19 5.46
CA GLU A 462 -8.11 32.76 6.54
C GLU A 462 -9.60 32.79 6.15
N ALA A 463 -9.90 33.11 4.87
CA ALA A 463 -11.24 33.04 4.33
C ALA A 463 -11.75 31.58 4.24
N GLU A 464 -10.87 30.63 3.87
CA GLU A 464 -11.16 29.19 3.89
C GLU A 464 -11.58 28.73 5.29
N ALA A 465 -10.79 29.08 6.33
CA ALA A 465 -11.10 28.73 7.71
C ALA A 465 -12.39 29.39 8.23
N ALA A 466 -12.68 30.63 7.83
CA ALA A 466 -13.91 31.31 8.19
C ALA A 466 -15.13 30.66 7.53
N ALA A 467 -15.04 30.32 6.25
CA ALA A 467 -16.09 29.62 5.50
C ALA A 467 -16.35 28.23 6.08
N GLU A 468 -15.29 27.46 6.42
CA GLU A 468 -15.39 26.15 7.06
C GLU A 468 -16.17 26.25 8.39
N SER A 469 -15.84 27.24 9.23
CA SER A 469 -16.52 27.44 10.51
C SER A 469 -17.98 27.84 10.35
N TYR A 470 -18.28 28.68 9.36
CA TYR A 470 -19.64 29.11 9.05
C TYR A 470 -20.49 27.94 8.54
N LEU A 471 -19.96 27.18 7.58
CA LEU A 471 -20.65 26.04 6.98
C LEU A 471 -20.86 24.92 8.00
N ALA A 472 -19.88 24.65 8.86
CA ALA A 472 -20.02 23.67 9.93
C ALA A 472 -21.14 24.05 10.90
N GLN A 473 -21.31 25.34 11.21
CA GLN A 473 -22.42 25.84 12.03
C GLN A 473 -23.76 25.73 11.28
N LEU A 474 -23.80 26.13 10.01
CA LEU A 474 -25.00 26.11 9.17
C LEU A 474 -25.56 24.69 8.99
N THR A 475 -24.67 23.70 8.86
CA THR A 475 -25.01 22.30 8.63
C THR A 475 -24.99 21.44 9.89
N SER A 476 -24.85 22.04 11.08
CA SER A 476 -24.81 21.30 12.36
C SER A 476 -26.15 20.67 12.76
N ASP A 477 -27.27 21.19 12.24
CA ASP A 477 -28.59 20.62 12.42
C ASP A 477 -28.74 19.38 11.54
N PRO A 478 -29.10 18.20 12.08
CA PRO A 478 -29.38 17.00 11.29
C PRO A 478 -30.49 17.17 10.23
N ASP A 479 -31.40 18.11 10.45
CA ASP A 479 -32.49 18.45 9.55
C ASP A 479 -32.13 19.59 8.57
N SER A 480 -30.86 20.00 8.52
CA SER A 480 -30.39 21.04 7.59
C SER A 480 -30.67 20.62 6.14
N PRO A 481 -31.26 21.49 5.31
CA PRO A 481 -31.48 21.21 3.89
C PRO A 481 -30.16 21.19 3.09
N LEU A 482 -29.08 21.69 3.66
CA LEU A 482 -27.77 21.78 3.03
C LEU A 482 -26.74 20.88 3.72
N MET A 483 -25.87 20.34 2.91
CA MET A 483 -24.66 19.65 3.29
C MET A 483 -23.49 20.20 2.47
N TYR A 484 -22.28 20.10 2.99
CA TYR A 484 -21.09 20.54 2.26
C TYR A 484 -19.96 19.51 2.31
N GLU A 485 -19.12 19.55 1.31
CA GLU A 485 -17.79 18.94 1.28
C GLU A 485 -16.75 20.05 1.10
N SER A 486 -15.58 19.89 1.73
CA SER A 486 -14.48 20.85 1.60
C SER A 486 -13.16 20.15 1.28
N LYS A 487 -12.21 20.88 0.71
CA LYS A 487 -10.83 20.38 0.57
C LYS A 487 -10.25 20.00 1.93
N ALA A 488 -10.61 20.72 3.01
CA ALA A 488 -10.18 20.39 4.37
C ALA A 488 -10.68 19.00 4.80
N THR A 489 -11.95 18.66 4.51
CA THR A 489 -12.52 17.34 4.76
C THR A 489 -11.76 16.24 4.00
N HIS A 490 -11.55 16.42 2.70
CA HIS A 490 -10.80 15.46 1.88
C HIS A 490 -9.32 15.35 2.32
N ARG A 491 -8.70 16.46 2.73
CA ARG A 491 -7.35 16.48 3.30
C ARG A 491 -7.28 15.67 4.60
N ALA A 492 -8.28 15.82 5.47
CA ALA A 492 -8.37 15.04 6.72
C ALA A 492 -8.50 13.54 6.42
N TYR A 493 -9.41 13.13 5.53
CA TYR A 493 -9.56 11.73 5.12
C TYR A 493 -8.27 11.13 4.56
N PHE A 494 -7.57 11.85 3.69
CA PHE A 494 -6.31 11.37 3.12
C PHE A 494 -5.20 11.28 4.17
N GLN A 495 -5.14 12.23 5.11
CA GLN A 495 -4.20 12.16 6.21
C GLN A 495 -4.47 10.97 7.13
N GLU A 496 -5.73 10.69 7.45
CA GLU A 496 -6.13 9.51 8.22
C GLU A 496 -5.75 8.21 7.50
N PHE A 497 -6.06 8.11 6.22
CA PHE A 497 -5.65 7.00 5.38
C PHE A 497 -4.13 6.80 5.40
N ARG A 498 -3.36 7.86 5.15
CA ARG A 498 -1.89 7.83 5.20
C ARG A 498 -1.37 7.44 6.58
N MET A 499 -1.96 7.96 7.65
CA MET A 499 -1.55 7.68 9.03
C MET A 499 -1.70 6.19 9.38
N THR A 500 -2.72 5.52 8.86
CA THR A 500 -2.89 4.07 8.99
C THR A 500 -1.65 3.32 8.49
N PHE A 501 -1.13 3.67 7.32
CA PHE A 501 0.09 3.06 6.78
C PHE A 501 1.35 3.46 7.56
N VAL A 502 1.43 4.69 8.06
CA VAL A 502 2.53 5.14 8.92
C VAL A 502 2.60 4.30 10.20
N ILE A 503 1.46 4.07 10.85
CA ILE A 503 1.40 3.30 12.11
C ILE A 503 1.69 1.82 11.85
N LEU A 504 0.95 1.17 10.94
CA LEU A 504 1.12 -0.26 10.65
C LEU A 504 2.50 -0.57 10.07
N GLY A 505 2.93 0.26 9.13
CA GLY A 505 4.24 0.12 8.52
C GLY A 505 5.37 0.43 9.48
N GLY A 506 5.22 1.45 10.33
CA GLY A 506 6.18 1.78 11.39
C GLY A 506 6.36 0.62 12.38
N LEU A 507 5.27 -0.03 12.79
CA LEU A 507 5.31 -1.24 13.62
C LEU A 507 6.04 -2.39 12.92
N LEU A 508 5.74 -2.64 11.65
CA LEU A 508 6.42 -3.67 10.86
C LEU A 508 7.91 -3.38 10.76
N CYS A 509 8.28 -2.13 10.50
CA CYS A 509 9.68 -1.70 10.49
C CYS A 509 10.38 -1.86 11.83
N ALA A 510 9.71 -1.53 12.93
CA ALA A 510 10.27 -1.72 14.27
C ALA A 510 10.57 -3.20 14.54
N ILE A 511 9.65 -4.11 14.20
CA ILE A 511 9.83 -5.56 14.35
C ILE A 511 11.00 -6.04 13.48
N ILE A 512 11.03 -5.68 12.20
CA ILE A 512 12.11 -6.07 11.29
C ILE A 512 13.45 -5.47 11.73
N GLY A 513 13.45 -4.24 12.25
CA GLY A 513 14.62 -3.58 12.81
C GLY A 513 15.19 -4.34 14.02
N ILE A 514 14.33 -4.73 14.97
CA ILE A 514 14.72 -5.55 16.14
C ILE A 514 15.31 -6.89 15.68
N VAL A 515 14.68 -7.56 14.73
CA VAL A 515 15.17 -8.82 14.16
C VAL A 515 16.54 -8.63 13.51
N GLY A 516 16.76 -7.53 12.76
CA GLY A 516 18.05 -7.18 12.17
C GLY A 516 19.14 -6.95 13.21
N ILE A 517 18.83 -6.21 14.28
CA ILE A 517 19.74 -5.96 15.41
C ILE A 517 20.12 -7.27 16.11
N LEU A 518 19.14 -8.12 16.42
CA LEU A 518 19.37 -9.42 17.06
C LEU A 518 20.23 -10.34 16.19
N ASN A 519 20.00 -10.32 14.86
CA ASN A 519 20.82 -11.10 13.92
C ASN A 519 22.28 -10.62 13.90
N PHE A 520 22.49 -9.30 13.84
CA PHE A 520 23.84 -8.72 13.89
C PHE A 520 24.53 -9.00 15.22
N PHE A 521 23.82 -8.84 16.35
CA PHE A 521 24.32 -9.18 17.67
C PHE A 521 24.78 -10.64 17.74
N ASN A 522 23.94 -11.57 17.28
CA ASN A 522 24.25 -12.99 17.29
C ASN A 522 25.43 -13.34 16.38
N ALA A 523 25.52 -12.72 15.20
CA ALA A 523 26.63 -12.91 14.27
C ALA A 523 27.97 -12.43 14.86
N MET A 524 27.99 -11.26 15.51
CA MET A 524 29.15 -10.69 16.15
C MET A 524 29.56 -11.50 17.41
N MET A 525 28.58 -11.87 18.24
CA MET A 525 28.82 -12.71 19.42
C MET A 525 29.55 -14.00 19.04
N THR A 526 29.05 -14.67 18.02
CA THR A 526 29.63 -15.94 17.56
C THR A 526 31.02 -15.74 16.95
N ALA A 527 31.20 -14.67 16.14
CA ALA A 527 32.51 -14.37 15.56
C ALA A 527 33.56 -14.11 16.64
N ILE A 528 33.19 -13.45 17.75
CA ILE A 528 34.08 -13.15 18.87
C ILE A 528 34.35 -14.42 19.71
N LEU A 529 33.31 -15.17 20.06
CA LEU A 529 33.46 -16.39 20.89
C LEU A 529 34.26 -17.49 20.18
N ALA A 530 33.97 -17.74 18.89
CA ALA A 530 34.72 -18.74 18.10
C ALA A 530 36.21 -18.40 17.94
N ARG A 531 36.60 -17.13 18.10
CA ARG A 531 37.97 -16.65 17.95
C ARG A 531 38.64 -16.29 19.30
N SER A 532 38.02 -16.63 20.43
CA SER A 532 38.50 -16.24 21.75
C SER A 532 39.92 -16.77 22.04
N ARG A 533 40.28 -17.96 21.52
CA ARG A 533 41.63 -18.54 21.59
C ARG A 533 42.64 -17.76 20.74
N GLU A 534 42.27 -17.35 19.51
CA GLU A 534 43.12 -16.51 18.66
C GLU A 534 43.43 -15.20 19.36
N PHE A 535 42.42 -14.61 20.03
CA PHE A 535 42.58 -13.37 20.79
C PHE A 535 43.53 -13.57 22.00
N ALA A 536 43.43 -14.70 22.70
CA ALA A 536 44.35 -15.03 23.79
C ALA A 536 45.79 -15.20 23.29
N VAL A 537 45.99 -15.84 22.14
CA VAL A 537 47.31 -15.97 21.49
C VAL A 537 47.84 -14.60 21.06
N LEU A 538 47.03 -13.73 20.44
CA LEU A 538 47.46 -12.38 20.04
C LEU A 538 47.84 -11.53 21.26
N GLN A 539 47.14 -11.67 22.38
CA GLN A 539 47.45 -11.00 23.65
C GLN A 539 48.74 -11.57 24.28
N SER A 540 48.99 -12.87 24.19
CA SER A 540 50.23 -13.48 24.70
C SER A 540 51.47 -13.07 23.89
N VAL A 541 51.32 -12.73 22.61
CA VAL A 541 52.37 -12.19 21.73
C VAL A 541 52.58 -10.67 21.89
N GLY A 542 51.75 -10.02 22.76
CA GLY A 542 51.95 -8.61 23.11
C GLY A 542 50.90 -7.63 22.58
N MET A 543 49.80 -8.11 21.99
CA MET A 543 48.66 -7.24 21.60
C MET A 543 47.93 -6.73 22.84
N THR A 544 47.79 -5.42 22.98
CA THR A 544 47.08 -4.84 24.14
C THR A 544 45.56 -5.02 24.00
N GLY A 545 44.84 -5.04 25.15
CA GLY A 545 43.39 -5.14 25.18
C GLY A 545 42.71 -4.03 24.35
N ARG A 546 43.25 -2.80 24.39
CA ARG A 546 42.75 -1.67 23.57
C ARG A 546 42.91 -1.89 22.08
N GLN A 547 44.01 -2.47 21.63
CA GLN A 547 44.23 -2.78 20.20
C GLN A 547 43.26 -3.86 19.73
N LEU A 548 42.97 -4.85 20.54
CA LEU A 548 42.00 -5.91 20.25
C LEU A 548 40.56 -5.34 20.20
N GLU A 549 40.20 -4.50 21.17
CA GLU A 549 38.90 -3.79 21.17
C GLU A 549 38.75 -2.91 19.88
N THR A 550 39.78 -2.14 19.56
CA THR A 550 39.80 -1.31 18.34
C THR A 550 39.65 -2.15 17.07
N MET A 551 40.29 -3.30 16.98
CA MET A 551 40.13 -4.22 15.85
C MET A 551 38.70 -4.73 15.71
N LEU A 552 38.06 -5.11 16.82
CA LEU A 552 36.68 -5.59 16.82
C LEU A 552 35.67 -4.48 16.50
N LEU A 553 35.92 -3.26 16.98
CA LEU A 553 35.12 -2.08 16.61
C LEU A 553 35.18 -1.81 15.09
N TRP A 554 36.36 -1.88 14.50
CA TRP A 554 36.52 -1.74 13.04
C TRP A 554 35.87 -2.90 12.28
N GLU A 555 35.92 -4.12 12.82
CA GLU A 555 35.24 -5.27 12.22
C GLU A 555 33.72 -5.04 12.19
N GLY A 556 33.11 -4.60 13.30
CA GLY A 556 31.69 -4.25 13.37
C GLY A 556 31.31 -3.08 12.46
N LEU A 557 32.15 -2.04 12.41
CA LEU A 557 31.96 -0.90 11.54
C LEU A 557 31.99 -1.28 10.05
N LEU A 558 32.93 -2.13 9.66
CA LEU A 558 33.03 -2.62 8.27
C LEU A 558 31.82 -3.49 7.90
N TYR A 559 31.27 -4.28 8.81
CA TYR A 559 30.02 -5.02 8.58
C TYR A 559 28.86 -4.06 8.34
N THR A 560 28.69 -3.05 9.18
CA THR A 560 27.56 -2.11 9.08
C THR A 560 27.68 -1.19 7.88
N LEU A 561 28.86 -0.66 7.58
CA LEU A 561 29.10 0.15 6.37
C LEU A 561 28.95 -0.67 5.10
N GLY A 562 29.47 -1.91 5.08
CA GLY A 562 29.29 -2.83 3.95
C GLY A 562 27.83 -3.19 3.73
N SER A 563 27.06 -3.40 4.80
CA SER A 563 25.62 -3.65 4.74
C SER A 563 24.87 -2.40 4.23
N GLY A 564 25.24 -1.21 4.68
CA GLY A 564 24.68 0.06 4.20
C GLY A 564 24.91 0.28 2.71
N LEU A 565 26.12 -0.04 2.22
CA LEU A 565 26.46 0.05 0.80
C LEU A 565 25.62 -0.95 -0.03
N ILE A 566 25.54 -2.20 0.40
CA ILE A 566 24.72 -3.22 -0.27
C ILE A 566 23.24 -2.80 -0.24
N ALA A 567 22.74 -2.28 0.88
CA ALA A 567 21.39 -1.79 1.01
C ALA A 567 21.09 -0.64 0.05
N GLY A 568 22.03 0.31 -0.07
CA GLY A 568 21.93 1.41 -1.03
C GLY A 568 21.85 0.94 -2.48
N LEU A 569 22.71 -0.02 -2.86
CA LEU A 569 22.70 -0.61 -4.21
C LEU A 569 21.41 -1.39 -4.50
N LEU A 570 20.96 -2.21 -3.54
CA LEU A 570 19.71 -2.96 -3.67
C LEU A 570 18.50 -2.03 -3.71
N SER A 571 18.46 -0.99 -2.87
CA SER A 571 17.40 0.01 -2.88
C SER A 571 17.37 0.79 -4.21
N ALA A 572 18.52 1.14 -4.77
CA ALA A 572 18.60 1.80 -6.07
C ALA A 572 18.05 0.92 -7.22
N ALA A 573 18.13 -0.41 -7.09
CA ALA A 573 17.59 -1.34 -8.07
C ALA A 573 16.10 -1.63 -7.86
N VAL A 574 15.67 -1.81 -6.60
CA VAL A 574 14.32 -2.30 -6.26
C VAL A 574 13.31 -1.16 -6.17
N ASN A 575 13.68 0.01 -5.60
CA ASN A 575 12.74 1.11 -5.40
C ASN A 575 12.12 1.67 -6.70
N PRO A 576 12.88 1.88 -7.81
CA PRO A 576 12.27 2.37 -9.04
C PRO A 576 11.26 1.39 -9.64
N LEU A 577 11.52 0.08 -9.49
CA LEU A 577 10.60 -0.96 -9.96
C LEU A 577 9.32 -0.98 -9.11
N ALA A 578 9.47 -0.99 -7.78
CA ALA A 578 8.34 -0.95 -6.85
C ALA A 578 7.54 0.36 -6.99
N GLY A 579 8.24 1.49 -7.10
CA GLY A 579 7.62 2.81 -7.24
C GLY A 579 6.75 2.93 -8.50
N ARG A 580 7.24 2.47 -9.65
CA ARG A 580 6.46 2.47 -10.90
C ARG A 580 5.23 1.55 -10.83
N LEU A 581 5.36 0.39 -10.17
CA LEU A 581 4.23 -0.51 -9.96
C LEU A 581 3.18 0.12 -9.04
N LEU A 582 3.59 0.84 -8.02
CA LEU A 582 2.68 1.55 -7.11
C LEU A 582 2.01 2.74 -7.82
N GLU A 583 2.74 3.48 -8.64
CA GLU A 583 2.22 4.59 -9.42
C GLU A 583 1.19 4.15 -10.47
N SER A 584 1.34 2.94 -11.04
CA SER A 584 0.32 2.35 -11.91
C SER A 584 -0.87 1.75 -11.14
N ALA A 585 -0.72 1.43 -9.85
CA ALA A 585 -1.76 0.83 -9.03
C ALA A 585 -2.60 1.86 -8.25
N TYR A 586 -2.04 3.02 -7.95
CA TYR A 586 -2.68 4.05 -7.13
C TYR A 586 -2.59 5.42 -7.80
N TRP A 587 -3.70 5.94 -8.27
CA TRP A 587 -3.78 7.23 -8.97
C TRP A 587 -3.28 8.43 -8.15
N PHE A 588 -3.36 8.37 -6.82
CA PHE A 588 -2.87 9.40 -5.90
C PHE A 588 -1.40 9.20 -5.47
N TYR A 589 -0.68 8.29 -6.14
CA TYR A 589 0.71 8.00 -5.83
C TYR A 589 1.64 8.72 -6.82
N SER A 590 2.67 9.38 -6.30
CA SER A 590 3.75 9.98 -7.09
C SER A 590 5.09 9.41 -6.62
N TYR A 591 5.77 8.69 -7.49
CA TYR A 591 7.03 8.09 -7.14
C TYR A 591 8.17 9.09 -7.18
N HIS A 592 8.80 9.32 -6.02
CA HIS A 592 10.02 10.09 -5.88
C HIS A 592 11.13 9.21 -5.33
N TYR A 593 12.19 8.97 -6.14
CA TYR A 593 13.33 8.22 -5.64
C TYR A 593 14.02 8.97 -4.51
N THR A 594 14.15 8.33 -3.36
CA THR A 594 14.87 8.88 -2.21
C THR A 594 15.79 7.84 -1.59
N ILE A 595 17.05 8.21 -1.37
CA ILE A 595 18.03 7.43 -0.61
C ILE A 595 18.10 7.90 0.86
N THR A 596 17.37 8.95 1.19
CA THR A 596 17.36 9.57 2.53
C THR A 596 17.13 8.57 3.66
N PRO A 597 16.19 7.60 3.57
CA PRO A 597 15.99 6.62 4.63
C PRO A 597 17.20 5.73 4.88
N VAL A 598 17.92 5.34 3.81
CA VAL A 598 19.16 4.55 3.92
C VAL A 598 20.23 5.35 4.63
N LEU A 599 20.38 6.63 4.26
CA LEU A 599 21.36 7.53 4.88
C LEU A 599 21.00 7.85 6.34
N ALA A 600 19.73 8.03 6.66
CA ALA A 600 19.24 8.27 8.03
C ALA A 600 19.48 7.07 8.96
N MET A 601 19.54 5.85 8.42
CA MET A 601 19.86 4.65 9.19
C MET A 601 21.37 4.46 9.46
N LEU A 602 22.25 5.11 8.70
CA LEU A 602 23.71 4.97 8.86
C LEU A 602 24.22 5.32 10.27
N PRO A 603 23.79 6.42 10.92
CA PRO A 603 24.20 6.72 12.29
C PRO A 603 23.83 5.61 13.28
N ALA A 604 22.61 5.08 13.18
CA ALA A 604 22.17 3.96 14.01
C ALA A 604 23.02 2.70 13.77
N PHE A 605 23.37 2.40 12.53
CA PHE A 605 24.26 1.29 12.18
C PHE A 605 25.68 1.48 12.70
N ILE A 606 26.23 2.68 12.62
CA ILE A 606 27.54 3.00 13.18
C ILE A 606 27.54 2.79 14.69
N VAL A 607 26.51 3.26 15.39
CA VAL A 607 26.36 3.05 16.83
C VAL A 607 26.27 1.57 17.16
N LEU A 608 25.43 0.80 16.45
CA LEU A 608 25.31 -0.64 16.64
C LEU A 608 26.60 -1.39 16.29
N GLY A 609 27.26 -1.01 15.20
CA GLY A 609 28.52 -1.56 14.74
C GLY A 609 29.67 -1.36 15.74
N CYS A 610 29.61 -0.31 16.55
CA CYS A 610 30.56 -0.06 17.64
C CYS A 610 30.09 -0.65 18.98
N ALA A 611 28.84 -0.47 19.37
CA ALA A 611 28.33 -0.87 20.68
C ALA A 611 28.31 -2.39 20.86
N ILE A 612 27.86 -3.15 19.86
CA ILE A 612 27.73 -4.60 19.96
C ILE A 612 29.08 -5.28 20.14
N PRO A 613 30.12 -5.02 19.31
CA PRO A 613 31.45 -5.59 19.52
C PRO A 613 32.07 -5.17 20.85
N ALA A 614 31.88 -3.91 21.30
CA ALA A 614 32.39 -3.43 22.57
C ALA A 614 31.79 -4.19 23.78
N VAL A 615 30.46 -4.37 23.78
CA VAL A 615 29.77 -5.14 24.84
C VAL A 615 30.21 -6.60 24.84
N MET A 616 30.29 -7.22 23.67
CA MET A 616 30.70 -8.61 23.51
C MET A 616 32.16 -8.82 23.95
N TYR A 617 33.04 -7.91 23.57
CA TYR A 617 34.45 -7.97 24.02
C TYR A 617 34.57 -7.90 25.54
N ARG A 618 33.86 -6.95 26.16
CA ARG A 618 33.86 -6.83 27.64
C ARG A 618 33.33 -8.09 28.34
N GLN A 619 32.39 -8.80 27.77
CA GLN A 619 31.90 -10.08 28.27
C GLN A 619 32.96 -11.20 28.08
N ALA A 620 33.59 -11.26 26.91
CA ALA A 620 34.59 -12.26 26.58
C ALA A 620 35.89 -12.13 27.44
N VAL A 621 36.25 -10.90 27.83
CA VAL A 621 37.47 -10.59 28.60
C VAL A 621 37.30 -10.82 30.12
N LYS A 622 36.09 -11.10 30.63
CA LYS A 622 35.87 -11.45 32.04
C LYS A 622 36.64 -12.70 32.47
N GLN A 623 36.99 -13.61 31.54
CA GLN A 623 37.85 -14.77 31.79
C GLN A 623 39.32 -14.38 31.59
N SER A 624 40.21 -14.88 32.47
CA SER A 624 41.65 -14.65 32.37
C SER A 624 42.23 -15.25 31.06
N ILE A 625 43.36 -14.70 30.57
CA ILE A 625 44.03 -15.21 29.37
C ILE A 625 44.38 -16.70 29.52
N VAL A 626 44.79 -17.12 30.72
CA VAL A 626 45.15 -18.51 31.04
C VAL A 626 43.92 -19.41 31.01
N GLU A 627 42.79 -18.98 31.55
CA GLU A 627 41.51 -19.71 31.48
C GLU A 627 41.02 -19.88 30.05
N ARG A 628 41.12 -18.84 29.24
CA ARG A 628 40.75 -18.88 27.80
C ARG A 628 41.63 -19.81 26.96
N LEU A 629 42.89 -19.98 27.34
CA LEU A 629 43.78 -20.95 26.71
C LEU A 629 43.48 -22.39 27.20
N ARG A 630 43.06 -22.56 28.45
CA ARG A 630 42.83 -23.86 29.11
C ARG A 630 41.43 -24.44 28.89
N SER A 631 40.40 -23.58 28.73
CA SER A 631 38.99 -23.99 28.63
C SER A 631 38.62 -24.73 27.33
N LEU A 632 39.58 -25.03 26.46
CA LEU A 632 39.42 -25.79 25.23
C LEU A 632 40.19 -27.09 25.17
N ASP A 633 40.93 -27.45 26.24
CA ASP A 633 41.59 -28.76 26.38
C ASP A 633 40.73 -29.76 27.19
N THR A 634 39.61 -29.28 27.78
CA THR A 634 38.52 -30.09 28.37
C THR A 634 37.30 -30.08 27.46
#